data_caef9efdab584b91f262cdb470182330
#
_entry.id   caef9efdab584b91f262cdb470182330
#
_cell.length_a   1.000
_cell.length_b   1.000
_cell.length_c   1.000
_cell.angle_alpha   90.00
_cell.angle_beta   90.00
_cell.angle_gamma   90.00
#
_symmetry.space_group_name_H-M   'P 1'
#
loop_
_entity.id
_entity.type
_entity.pdbx_description
1 polymer ?
#
loop_
_entity_poly.entity_id
_entity_poly.type
_entity_poly.pdbx_seq_one_letter_code
_entity_poly.pdbx_strand_id
1 'polypeptide(L)'
;MTGYEVEKARALMAVAYDKAVAAGIYDGTSDIKIDLRVYQSDAIYVSMFNYLNDALKNACVGTPFEGKVEMTMTVDNDYYETMQSGNADMIFTTWGGATMAPFGVFGNCYTDDAYGNGNQNEYGYDTTTIDIVYNVEGVGEITDTLQNWANWCNSQKVPSIEEKLGKFADYTYDTRLQFAAAVEGAFMNWYPCSSIYYRNTASMNSQKVNTVVDTYVTLIGFGGIQYMTYNYDDAEWADYIANNTLEY
;
A
#
# COMPACT_ATOMS: atom_id res chain seq x y z
N MET A 1 -12.11 -5.28 -9.53
CA MET A 1 -12.66 -4.25 -8.64
C MET A 1 -12.67 -2.92 -9.39
N THR A 2 -13.81 -2.27 -9.58
CA THR A 2 -13.94 -1.05 -10.40
C THR A 2 -13.67 0.24 -9.60
N GLY A 3 -13.32 0.11 -8.32
CA GLY A 3 -12.97 1.22 -7.43
C GLY A 3 -14.14 1.74 -6.60
N TYR A 4 -15.11 2.42 -7.18
CA TYR A 4 -16.22 3.03 -6.45
C TYR A 4 -17.50 2.17 -6.55
N GLU A 5 -17.78 1.37 -5.51
CA GLU A 5 -18.92 0.44 -5.45
C GLU A 5 -19.84 0.76 -4.24
N VAL A 6 -20.60 1.86 -4.35
CA VAL A 6 -21.37 2.40 -3.23
C VAL A 6 -22.41 1.42 -2.67
N GLU A 7 -23.08 0.64 -3.51
CA GLU A 7 -24.09 -0.33 -3.05
C GLU A 7 -23.45 -1.49 -2.28
N LYS A 8 -22.27 -1.93 -2.69
CA LYS A 8 -21.51 -2.93 -1.94
C LYS A 8 -21.02 -2.35 -0.60
N ALA A 9 -20.58 -1.10 -0.59
CA ALA A 9 -20.18 -0.41 0.63
C ALA A 9 -21.37 -0.31 1.62
N ARG A 10 -22.55 0.06 1.15
CA ARG A 10 -23.78 0.10 1.99
C ARG A 10 -24.12 -1.25 2.58
N ALA A 11 -24.05 -2.31 1.76
CA ALA A 11 -24.31 -3.67 2.26
C ALA A 11 -23.29 -4.09 3.34
N LEU A 12 -22.01 -3.75 3.15
CA LEU A 12 -20.97 -4.02 4.15
C LEU A 12 -21.17 -3.19 5.43
N MET A 13 -21.59 -1.93 5.33
CA MET A 13 -21.91 -1.08 6.49
C MET A 13 -23.04 -1.67 7.31
N ALA A 14 -24.10 -2.17 6.69
CA ALA A 14 -25.20 -2.82 7.40
C ALA A 14 -24.72 -4.07 8.16
N VAL A 15 -23.92 -4.93 7.50
CA VAL A 15 -23.35 -6.12 8.15
C VAL A 15 -22.38 -5.74 9.28
N ALA A 16 -21.57 -4.71 9.09
CA ALA A 16 -20.64 -4.23 10.11
C ALA A 16 -21.37 -3.73 11.35
N TYR A 17 -22.47 -2.99 11.17
CA TYR A 17 -23.31 -2.54 12.27
C TYR A 17 -23.84 -3.72 13.10
N ASP A 18 -24.47 -4.70 12.45
CA ASP A 18 -25.04 -5.85 13.12
C ASP A 18 -23.97 -6.64 13.91
N LYS A 19 -22.81 -6.85 13.31
CA LYS A 19 -21.68 -7.54 13.95
C LYS A 19 -21.14 -6.76 15.15
N ALA A 20 -20.94 -5.45 15.02
CA ALA A 20 -20.37 -4.61 16.06
C ALA A 20 -21.31 -4.51 17.28
N VAL A 21 -22.62 -4.38 17.05
CA VAL A 21 -23.63 -4.38 18.11
C VAL A 21 -23.72 -5.75 18.78
N ALA A 22 -23.78 -6.82 18.00
CA ALA A 22 -23.85 -8.19 18.55
C ALA A 22 -22.61 -8.56 19.37
N ALA A 23 -21.43 -8.05 19.00
CA ALA A 23 -20.19 -8.26 19.74
C ALA A 23 -20.03 -7.31 20.95
N GLY A 24 -20.94 -6.35 21.15
CA GLY A 24 -20.85 -5.35 22.21
C GLY A 24 -19.74 -4.31 22.00
N ILE A 25 -19.18 -4.22 20.79
CA ILE A 25 -18.15 -3.24 20.41
C ILE A 25 -18.77 -1.85 20.18
N TYR A 26 -20.02 -1.84 19.71
CA TYR A 26 -20.77 -0.63 19.42
C TYR A 26 -22.13 -0.65 20.12
N ASP A 27 -22.53 0.48 20.71
CA ASP A 27 -23.79 0.61 21.44
C ASP A 27 -25.02 0.81 20.52
N GLY A 28 -24.81 0.94 19.21
CA GLY A 28 -25.83 1.16 18.21
C GLY A 28 -26.31 2.61 18.09
N THR A 29 -25.85 3.53 18.92
CA THR A 29 -26.37 4.90 19.01
C THR A 29 -25.34 6.01 18.96
N SER A 30 -24.15 5.78 19.50
CA SER A 30 -23.09 6.79 19.59
C SER A 30 -22.54 7.20 18.22
N ASP A 31 -22.05 8.45 18.14
CA ASP A 31 -21.34 8.92 16.95
C ASP A 31 -19.97 8.25 16.87
N ILE A 32 -19.59 7.87 15.64
CA ILE A 32 -18.30 7.28 15.31
C ILE A 32 -17.46 8.34 14.64
N LYS A 33 -16.27 8.58 15.18
CA LYS A 33 -15.27 9.48 14.61
C LYS A 33 -14.15 8.66 14.04
N ILE A 34 -13.79 8.93 12.78
CA ILE A 34 -12.65 8.34 12.07
C ILE A 34 -11.61 9.44 11.88
N ASP A 35 -10.43 9.28 12.45
CA ASP A 35 -9.33 10.24 12.34
C ASP A 35 -8.39 9.86 11.20
N LEU A 36 -8.39 10.69 10.15
CA LEU A 36 -7.44 10.57 9.04
C LEU A 36 -6.18 11.38 9.36
N ARG A 37 -5.07 10.70 9.55
CA ARG A 37 -3.77 11.35 9.78
C ARG A 37 -3.07 11.67 8.48
N VAL A 38 -2.50 12.86 8.39
CA VAL A 38 -1.77 13.36 7.22
C VAL A 38 -0.48 14.05 7.64
N TYR A 39 0.56 13.96 6.82
CA TYR A 39 1.82 14.64 7.09
C TYR A 39 1.68 16.17 7.12
N GLN A 40 0.86 16.73 6.23
CA GLN A 40 0.66 18.17 6.11
C GLN A 40 -0.74 18.49 5.57
N SER A 41 -1.18 19.72 5.82
CA SER A 41 -2.46 20.21 5.30
C SER A 41 -2.21 21.09 4.08
N ASP A 42 -2.08 20.47 2.91
CA ASP A 42 -2.06 21.18 1.61
C ASP A 42 -3.36 20.96 0.83
N ALA A 43 -3.49 21.65 -0.31
CA ALA A 43 -4.70 21.60 -1.12
C ALA A 43 -5.02 20.19 -1.63
N ILE A 44 -4.00 19.34 -1.84
CA ILE A 44 -4.18 17.96 -2.32
C ILE A 44 -4.77 17.11 -1.20
N TYR A 45 -4.16 17.13 -0.02
CA TYR A 45 -4.64 16.36 1.13
C TYR A 45 -6.05 16.80 1.56
N VAL A 46 -6.31 18.11 1.57
CA VAL A 46 -7.65 18.64 1.87
C VAL A 46 -8.68 18.16 0.84
N SER A 47 -8.35 18.18 -0.46
CA SER A 47 -9.25 17.70 -1.52
C SER A 47 -9.53 16.21 -1.40
N MET A 48 -8.50 15.41 -1.10
CA MET A 48 -8.63 13.97 -0.89
C MET A 48 -9.47 13.66 0.34
N PHE A 49 -9.24 14.38 1.44
CA PHE A 49 -10.06 14.26 2.64
C PHE A 49 -11.53 14.54 2.36
N ASN A 50 -11.84 15.67 1.71
CA ASN A 50 -13.22 16.02 1.37
C ASN A 50 -13.89 14.95 0.52
N TYR A 51 -13.18 14.44 -0.49
CA TYR A 51 -13.69 13.35 -1.33
C TYR A 51 -13.99 12.09 -0.52
N LEU A 52 -13.09 11.66 0.35
CA LEU A 52 -13.28 10.46 1.18
C LEU A 52 -14.41 10.64 2.20
N ASN A 53 -14.48 11.81 2.85
CA ASN A 53 -15.54 12.12 3.81
C ASN A 53 -16.92 12.10 3.14
N ASP A 54 -17.05 12.67 1.95
CA ASP A 54 -18.30 12.64 1.18
C ASP A 54 -18.64 11.22 0.70
N ALA A 55 -17.64 10.46 0.26
CA ALA A 55 -17.84 9.06 -0.13
C ALA A 55 -18.28 8.19 1.05
N LEU A 56 -17.69 8.38 2.22
CA LEU A 56 -18.06 7.68 3.46
C LEU A 56 -19.50 8.02 3.89
N LYS A 57 -19.83 9.31 3.91
CA LYS A 57 -21.21 9.75 4.22
C LYS A 57 -22.22 9.15 3.26
N ASN A 58 -21.89 9.14 1.95
CA ASN A 58 -22.76 8.53 0.94
C ASN A 58 -22.90 7.01 1.12
N ALA A 59 -21.84 6.33 1.52
CA ALA A 59 -21.88 4.89 1.82
C ALA A 59 -22.75 4.58 3.04
N CYS A 60 -22.91 5.52 3.98
CA CYS A 60 -23.75 5.35 5.16
C CYS A 60 -25.24 5.61 4.88
N VAL A 61 -25.62 6.27 3.77
CA VAL A 61 -27.02 6.59 3.45
C VAL A 61 -27.87 5.32 3.36
N GLY A 62 -29.02 5.30 4.05
CA GLY A 62 -29.93 4.14 4.11
C GLY A 62 -29.42 2.98 4.97
N THR A 63 -28.33 3.15 5.69
CA THR A 63 -27.80 2.18 6.65
C THR A 63 -28.02 2.64 8.09
N PRO A 64 -27.89 1.78 9.10
CA PRO A 64 -27.97 2.20 10.51
C PRO A 64 -26.90 3.20 10.95
N PHE A 65 -25.85 3.38 10.15
CA PHE A 65 -24.79 4.38 10.39
C PHE A 65 -25.10 5.76 9.79
N GLU A 66 -26.23 5.94 9.11
CA GLU A 66 -26.57 7.24 8.51
C GLU A 66 -26.60 8.35 9.57
N GLY A 67 -25.82 9.41 9.30
CA GLY A 67 -25.67 10.56 10.18
C GLY A 67 -24.83 10.34 11.45
N LYS A 68 -24.26 9.13 11.64
CA LYS A 68 -23.50 8.79 12.85
C LYS A 68 -21.98 8.72 12.62
N VAL A 69 -21.53 8.71 11.38
CA VAL A 69 -20.09 8.59 11.04
C VAL A 69 -19.58 9.91 10.53
N GLU A 70 -18.52 10.38 11.15
CA GLU A 70 -17.79 11.61 10.79
C GLU A 70 -16.30 11.31 10.64
N MET A 71 -15.70 11.84 9.58
CA MET A 71 -14.24 11.80 9.41
C MET A 71 -13.64 13.16 9.79
N THR A 72 -12.53 13.13 10.53
CA THR A 72 -11.70 14.29 10.84
C THR A 72 -10.33 14.15 10.21
N MET A 73 -9.63 15.27 9.95
CA MET A 73 -8.28 15.26 9.42
C MET A 73 -7.32 15.90 10.42
N THR A 74 -6.33 15.14 10.85
CA THR A 74 -5.31 15.58 11.81
C THR A 74 -3.94 15.62 11.15
N VAL A 75 -3.24 16.75 11.27
CA VAL A 75 -1.83 16.86 10.85
C VAL A 75 -0.96 16.25 11.93
N ASP A 76 -0.15 15.28 11.54
CA ASP A 76 0.74 14.53 12.42
C ASP A 76 2.08 14.32 11.72
N ASN A 77 3.14 14.89 12.25
CA ASN A 77 4.49 14.77 11.68
C ASN A 77 5.02 13.32 11.77
N ASP A 78 4.53 12.57 12.75
CA ASP A 78 4.90 11.18 13.01
C ASP A 78 3.80 10.21 12.52
N TYR A 79 2.96 10.66 11.58
CA TYR A 79 1.78 9.94 11.08
C TYR A 79 2.07 8.48 10.68
N TYR A 80 3.26 8.24 10.17
CA TYR A 80 3.68 6.91 9.72
C TYR A 80 3.94 5.98 10.90
N GLU A 81 4.69 6.44 11.92
CA GLU A 81 4.91 5.68 13.15
C GLU A 81 3.60 5.49 13.92
N THR A 82 2.74 6.51 13.90
CA THR A 82 1.41 6.44 14.51
C THR A 82 0.57 5.34 13.84
N MET A 83 0.62 5.22 12.51
CA MET A 83 -0.05 4.14 11.78
C MET A 83 0.56 2.78 12.09
N GLN A 84 1.90 2.64 11.99
CA GLN A 84 2.58 1.37 12.25
C GLN A 84 2.33 0.83 13.67
N SER A 85 2.14 1.73 14.64
CA SER A 85 1.78 1.35 16.01
C SER A 85 0.28 1.06 16.22
N GLY A 86 -0.55 1.12 15.17
CA GLY A 86 -1.99 0.90 15.25
C GLY A 86 -2.77 2.03 15.95
N ASN A 87 -2.18 3.23 16.08
CA ASN A 87 -2.77 4.38 16.79
C ASN A 87 -3.44 5.40 15.84
N ALA A 88 -3.63 5.04 14.57
CA ALA A 88 -4.37 5.83 13.60
C ALA A 88 -5.50 4.99 13.00
N ASP A 89 -6.67 5.60 12.79
CA ASP A 89 -7.77 4.92 12.09
C ASP A 89 -7.48 4.84 10.59
N MET A 90 -6.95 5.92 10.01
CA MET A 90 -6.58 6.02 8.60
C MET A 90 -5.37 6.93 8.41
N ILE A 91 -4.58 6.69 7.37
CA ILE A 91 -3.55 7.60 6.91
C ILE A 91 -3.56 7.74 5.39
N PHE A 92 -3.05 8.87 4.88
CA PHE A 92 -2.57 8.94 3.52
C PHE A 92 -1.09 8.62 3.49
N THR A 93 -0.72 7.57 2.77
CA THR A 93 0.67 7.18 2.62
C THR A 93 1.02 6.88 1.17
N THR A 94 2.30 6.90 0.88
CA THR A 94 2.87 6.41 -0.37
C THR A 94 3.96 5.40 -0.03
N TRP A 95 3.96 4.29 -0.72
CA TRP A 95 5.01 3.30 -0.57
C TRP A 95 5.74 3.09 -1.90
N GLY A 96 7.06 2.97 -1.84
CA GLY A 96 7.90 2.65 -2.98
C GLY A 96 8.79 1.49 -2.62
N GLY A 97 8.52 0.34 -3.19
CA GLY A 97 9.24 -0.88 -2.90
C GLY A 97 10.20 -1.33 -4.00
N ALA A 98 10.97 -2.35 -3.70
CA ALA A 98 11.89 -2.99 -4.63
C ALA A 98 11.10 -3.85 -5.63
N THR A 99 10.80 -3.30 -6.79
CA THR A 99 10.05 -3.99 -7.85
C THR A 99 10.75 -5.24 -8.40
N MET A 100 12.07 -5.37 -8.18
CA MET A 100 12.85 -6.54 -8.64
C MET A 100 12.87 -7.71 -7.64
N ALA A 101 12.35 -7.52 -6.45
CA ALA A 101 12.26 -8.55 -5.40
C ALA A 101 10.85 -8.64 -4.83
N PRO A 102 9.86 -9.13 -5.62
CA PRO A 102 8.46 -9.09 -5.24
C PRO A 102 8.16 -9.80 -3.92
N PHE A 103 8.92 -10.85 -3.60
CA PHE A 103 8.72 -11.59 -2.34
C PHE A 103 9.21 -10.84 -1.11
N GLY A 104 10.15 -9.91 -1.25
CA GLY A 104 10.63 -9.05 -0.15
C GLY A 104 9.55 -8.10 0.38
N VAL A 105 8.56 -7.75 -0.46
CA VAL A 105 7.41 -6.93 -0.07
C VAL A 105 6.63 -7.59 1.07
N PHE A 106 6.52 -8.91 1.06
CA PHE A 106 5.81 -9.63 2.10
C PHE A 106 6.44 -9.46 3.48
N GLY A 107 7.78 -9.45 3.54
CA GLY A 107 8.49 -9.20 4.80
C GLY A 107 8.25 -7.80 5.37
N ASN A 108 8.09 -6.79 4.51
CA ASN A 108 7.93 -5.41 4.95
C ASN A 108 6.47 -5.02 5.20
N CYS A 109 5.57 -5.48 4.34
CA CYS A 109 4.19 -5.00 4.34
C CYS A 109 3.24 -5.90 5.13
N TYR A 110 3.58 -7.19 5.28
CA TYR A 110 2.62 -8.18 5.79
C TYR A 110 3.13 -8.94 7.04
N THR A 111 4.23 -8.49 7.65
CA THR A 111 4.73 -9.03 8.92
C THR A 111 5.02 -7.91 9.91
N ASP A 112 4.80 -8.17 11.20
CA ASP A 112 4.99 -7.16 12.25
C ASP A 112 6.44 -6.95 12.67
N ASP A 113 7.32 -7.88 12.38
CA ASP A 113 8.74 -7.80 12.73
C ASP A 113 9.64 -8.15 11.54
N ALA A 114 9.45 -7.43 10.44
CA ALA A 114 10.09 -7.71 9.15
C ALA A 114 11.62 -7.82 9.22
N TYR A 115 12.25 -7.12 10.16
CA TYR A 115 13.70 -7.04 10.28
C TYR A 115 14.22 -7.37 11.67
N GLY A 116 13.41 -7.96 12.54
CA GLY A 116 13.80 -8.31 13.90
C GLY A 116 14.10 -7.11 14.81
N ASN A 117 13.52 -5.96 14.49
CA ASN A 117 13.71 -4.72 15.24
C ASN A 117 12.43 -4.24 15.96
N GLY A 118 11.39 -5.07 15.99
CA GLY A 118 10.11 -4.77 16.63
C GLY A 118 9.25 -3.75 15.91
N ASN A 119 9.55 -3.47 14.64
CA ASN A 119 8.74 -2.57 13.83
C ASN A 119 7.43 -3.22 13.42
N GLN A 120 6.39 -2.39 13.34
CA GLN A 120 5.10 -2.78 12.81
C GLN A 120 5.15 -2.91 11.28
N ASN A 121 4.19 -3.63 10.72
CA ASN A 121 4.03 -3.69 9.27
C ASN A 121 3.56 -2.34 8.71
N GLU A 122 3.63 -2.21 7.38
CA GLU A 122 3.30 -0.97 6.67
C GLU A 122 1.81 -0.58 6.71
N TYR A 123 0.94 -1.42 7.28
CA TYR A 123 -0.51 -1.18 7.34
C TYR A 123 -1.05 -0.98 8.77
N GLY A 124 -0.23 -1.17 9.79
CA GLY A 124 -0.64 -1.03 11.19
C GLY A 124 -1.59 -2.12 11.71
N TYR A 125 -1.72 -3.24 11.01
CA TYR A 125 -2.51 -4.38 11.48
C TYR A 125 -1.68 -5.36 12.31
N ASP A 126 -2.33 -6.03 13.25
CA ASP A 126 -1.76 -7.23 13.88
C ASP A 126 -1.89 -8.42 12.92
N THR A 127 -0.84 -8.67 12.14
CA THR A 127 -0.82 -9.71 11.11
C THR A 127 -0.86 -11.13 11.68
N THR A 128 -0.66 -11.29 12.99
CA THR A 128 -0.78 -12.57 13.70
C THR A 128 -2.22 -12.95 13.99
N THR A 129 -3.16 -12.01 13.87
CA THR A 129 -4.60 -12.21 14.14
C THR A 129 -5.47 -12.27 12.88
N ILE A 130 -4.88 -12.05 11.70
CA ILE A 130 -5.59 -12.08 10.42
C ILE A 130 -5.42 -13.47 9.79
N ASP A 131 -6.48 -14.26 9.77
CA ASP A 131 -6.48 -15.57 9.12
C ASP A 131 -6.67 -15.43 7.61
N ILE A 132 -5.75 -16.00 6.86
CA ILE A 132 -5.81 -16.15 5.41
C ILE A 132 -6.12 -17.60 5.07
N VAL A 133 -7.20 -17.77 4.34
CA VAL A 133 -7.62 -19.09 3.83
C VAL A 133 -7.28 -19.18 2.36
N TYR A 134 -6.47 -20.15 2.00
CA TYR A 134 -6.09 -20.40 0.62
C TYR A 134 -6.32 -21.86 0.23
N ASN A 135 -7.07 -22.06 -0.86
CA ASN A 135 -7.31 -23.40 -1.41
C ASN A 135 -6.24 -23.71 -2.47
N VAL A 136 -5.31 -24.61 -2.09
CA VAL A 136 -4.20 -25.01 -2.96
C VAL A 136 -4.60 -26.23 -3.78
N GLU A 137 -4.46 -26.15 -5.10
CA GLU A 137 -4.79 -27.24 -5.99
C GLU A 137 -4.00 -28.51 -5.64
N GLY A 138 -4.70 -29.62 -5.51
CA GLY A 138 -4.12 -30.92 -5.16
C GLY A 138 -3.78 -31.12 -3.66
N VAL A 139 -3.90 -30.07 -2.83
CA VAL A 139 -3.65 -30.14 -1.38
C VAL A 139 -4.93 -29.87 -0.58
N GLY A 140 -5.75 -28.91 -1.04
CA GLY A 140 -6.95 -28.46 -0.37
C GLY A 140 -6.77 -27.13 0.37
N GLU A 141 -7.69 -26.85 1.28
CA GLU A 141 -7.73 -25.61 2.03
C GLU A 141 -6.67 -25.58 3.14
N ILE A 142 -5.93 -24.49 3.18
CA ILE A 142 -4.94 -24.20 4.23
C ILE A 142 -5.33 -22.86 4.85
N THR A 143 -5.54 -22.87 6.15
CA THR A 143 -5.77 -21.66 6.95
C THR A 143 -4.54 -21.42 7.80
N ASP A 144 -3.99 -20.24 7.74
CA ASP A 144 -2.90 -19.76 8.60
C ASP A 144 -2.94 -18.24 8.70
N THR A 145 -2.18 -17.67 9.62
CA THR A 145 -2.13 -16.21 9.78
C THR A 145 -1.48 -15.52 8.59
N LEU A 146 -1.84 -14.26 8.35
CA LEU A 146 -1.19 -13.43 7.32
C LEU A 146 0.33 -13.41 7.53
N GLN A 147 0.78 -13.26 8.78
CA GLN A 147 2.19 -13.28 9.12
C GLN A 147 2.88 -14.58 8.68
N ASN A 148 2.29 -15.72 8.95
CA ASN A 148 2.85 -17.01 8.57
C ASN A 148 2.90 -17.17 7.04
N TRP A 149 1.83 -16.82 6.33
CA TRP A 149 1.83 -16.83 4.88
C TRP A 149 2.88 -15.89 4.29
N ALA A 150 3.00 -14.67 4.83
CA ALA A 150 3.98 -13.69 4.37
C ALA A 150 5.42 -14.15 4.65
N ASN A 151 5.70 -14.70 5.82
CA ASN A 151 6.99 -15.27 6.17
C ASN A 151 7.36 -16.42 5.22
N TRP A 152 6.42 -17.34 4.95
CA TRP A 152 6.66 -18.43 4.02
C TRP A 152 6.94 -17.91 2.60
N CYS A 153 6.15 -16.96 2.09
CA CYS A 153 6.39 -16.32 0.79
C CYS A 153 7.73 -15.56 0.72
N ASN A 154 8.27 -15.15 1.86
CA ASN A 154 9.60 -14.55 1.99
C ASN A 154 10.70 -15.58 2.29
N SER A 155 10.41 -16.86 2.04
CA SER A 155 11.34 -18.00 2.24
C SER A 155 11.80 -18.19 3.69
N GLN A 156 11.04 -17.69 4.66
CA GLN A 156 11.22 -18.01 6.06
C GLN A 156 10.63 -19.39 6.38
N LYS A 157 11.15 -20.04 7.40
CA LYS A 157 10.64 -21.33 7.84
C LYS A 157 9.31 -21.17 8.57
N VAL A 158 8.24 -21.79 8.03
CA VAL A 158 6.90 -21.83 8.63
C VAL A 158 6.39 -23.26 8.65
N PRO A 159 6.59 -24.00 9.77
CA PRO A 159 6.27 -25.42 9.84
C PRO A 159 4.82 -25.77 9.50
N SER A 160 3.84 -24.96 9.92
CA SER A 160 2.41 -25.18 9.67
C SER A 160 2.05 -25.22 8.18
N ILE A 161 2.76 -24.44 7.36
CA ILE A 161 2.58 -24.39 5.91
C ILE A 161 3.52 -25.40 5.23
N GLU A 162 4.79 -25.50 5.67
CA GLU A 162 5.78 -26.38 5.07
C GLU A 162 5.43 -27.86 5.17
N GLU A 163 4.74 -28.30 6.24
CA GLU A 163 4.26 -29.67 6.37
C GLU A 163 3.29 -30.07 5.24
N LYS A 164 2.56 -29.11 4.66
CA LYS A 164 1.59 -29.34 3.60
C LYS A 164 2.15 -29.03 2.21
N LEU A 165 2.93 -27.96 2.09
CA LEU A 165 3.41 -27.44 0.81
C LEU A 165 4.91 -27.63 0.58
N GLY A 166 5.71 -27.89 1.62
CA GLY A 166 7.16 -27.81 1.52
C GLY A 166 7.68 -26.38 1.56
N LYS A 167 8.95 -26.20 1.21
CA LYS A 167 9.60 -24.89 1.28
C LYS A 167 9.23 -24.04 0.07
N PHE A 168 8.93 -22.78 0.29
CA PHE A 168 8.63 -21.83 -0.78
C PHE A 168 9.76 -21.70 -1.81
N ALA A 169 11.01 -21.77 -1.37
CA ALA A 169 12.19 -21.67 -2.23
C ALA A 169 12.34 -22.86 -3.21
N ASP A 170 11.71 -24.01 -2.95
CA ASP A 170 11.81 -25.20 -3.80
C ASP A 170 10.89 -25.11 -5.04
N TYR A 171 9.97 -24.15 -5.06
CA TYR A 171 9.08 -23.91 -6.20
C TYR A 171 9.75 -23.09 -7.30
N THR A 172 9.25 -23.24 -8.53
CA THR A 172 9.65 -22.37 -9.64
C THR A 172 9.28 -20.91 -9.37
N TYR A 173 9.94 -19.98 -10.03
CA TYR A 173 9.65 -18.56 -9.86
C TYR A 173 8.18 -18.24 -10.16
N ASP A 174 7.63 -18.79 -11.24
CA ASP A 174 6.23 -18.56 -11.63
C ASP A 174 5.25 -19.11 -10.60
N THR A 175 5.52 -20.31 -10.05
CA THR A 175 4.67 -20.88 -8.99
C THR A 175 4.73 -20.04 -7.72
N ARG A 176 5.90 -19.52 -7.37
CA ARG A 176 6.06 -18.60 -6.23
C ARG A 176 5.28 -17.32 -6.41
N LEU A 177 5.28 -16.74 -7.63
CA LEU A 177 4.44 -15.57 -7.94
C LEU A 177 2.96 -15.86 -7.80
N GLN A 178 2.50 -17.05 -8.21
CA GLN A 178 1.10 -17.46 -8.06
C GLN A 178 0.70 -17.57 -6.58
N PHE A 179 1.53 -18.17 -5.74
CA PHE A 179 1.29 -18.22 -4.29
C PHE A 179 1.23 -16.82 -3.68
N ALA A 180 2.22 -15.99 -3.99
CA ALA A 180 2.27 -14.62 -3.48
C ALA A 180 1.03 -13.82 -3.89
N ALA A 181 0.65 -13.88 -5.16
CA ALA A 181 -0.55 -13.20 -5.67
C ALA A 181 -1.84 -13.69 -5.01
N ALA A 182 -1.92 -14.99 -4.69
CA ALA A 182 -3.09 -15.56 -4.02
C ALA A 182 -3.19 -15.09 -2.56
N VAL A 183 -2.09 -15.06 -1.83
CA VAL A 183 -2.02 -14.56 -0.45
C VAL A 183 -2.34 -13.07 -0.40
N GLU A 184 -1.75 -12.26 -1.31
CA GLU A 184 -2.06 -10.84 -1.43
C GLU A 184 -3.53 -10.61 -1.78
N GLY A 185 -4.07 -11.37 -2.74
CA GLY A 185 -5.48 -11.28 -3.12
C GLY A 185 -6.43 -11.61 -1.96
N ALA A 186 -6.09 -12.59 -1.15
CA ALA A 186 -6.87 -12.95 0.05
C ALA A 186 -6.80 -11.82 1.09
N PHE A 187 -5.62 -11.25 1.32
CA PHE A 187 -5.46 -10.10 2.24
C PHE A 187 -6.21 -8.85 1.74
N MET A 188 -6.18 -8.57 0.45
CA MET A 188 -6.90 -7.42 -0.11
C MET A 188 -8.42 -7.48 0.10
N ASN A 189 -8.99 -8.67 0.38
CA ASN A 189 -10.40 -8.79 0.77
C ASN A 189 -10.70 -8.27 2.18
N TRP A 190 -9.68 -8.00 2.99
CA TRP A 190 -9.80 -7.30 4.28
C TRP A 190 -9.82 -5.78 4.12
N TYR A 191 -9.65 -5.27 2.88
CA TYR A 191 -9.63 -3.84 2.57
C TYR A 191 -8.56 -3.06 3.35
N PRO A 192 -7.30 -3.53 3.39
CA PRO A 192 -6.24 -2.89 4.17
C PRO A 192 -5.87 -1.52 3.65
N CYS A 193 -6.00 -1.31 2.35
CA CYS A 193 -5.70 -0.04 1.69
C CYS A 193 -6.58 0.17 0.45
N SER A 194 -6.66 1.41 0.01
CA SER A 194 -7.32 1.81 -1.24
C SER A 194 -6.43 2.78 -2.00
N SER A 195 -6.17 2.50 -3.26
CA SER A 195 -5.48 3.44 -4.15
C SER A 195 -6.41 4.58 -4.52
N ILE A 196 -6.05 5.82 -4.14
CA ILE A 196 -6.90 6.99 -4.35
C ILE A 196 -6.50 7.73 -5.61
N TYR A 197 -5.19 7.89 -5.87
CA TYR A 197 -4.70 8.54 -7.07
C TYR A 197 -3.32 8.03 -7.46
N TYR A 198 -2.98 8.25 -8.69
CA TYR A 198 -1.66 7.97 -9.24
C TYR A 198 -0.93 9.27 -9.53
N ARG A 199 0.26 9.45 -8.94
CA ARG A 199 1.07 10.64 -9.16
C ARG A 199 1.98 10.43 -10.35
N ASN A 200 1.77 11.22 -11.40
CA ASN A 200 2.71 11.31 -12.51
C ASN A 200 3.73 12.41 -12.21
N THR A 201 4.98 12.14 -12.48
CA THR A 201 6.06 13.14 -12.47
C THR A 201 6.46 13.41 -13.91
N ALA A 202 6.59 14.68 -14.25
CA ALA A 202 7.21 15.10 -15.50
C ALA A 202 8.61 15.63 -15.18
N SER A 203 9.61 15.21 -15.93
CA SER A 203 10.97 15.75 -15.85
C SER A 203 11.34 16.38 -17.19
N MET A 204 12.05 17.49 -17.12
CA MET A 204 12.68 18.10 -18.29
C MET A 204 14.19 17.89 -18.19
N ASN A 205 14.77 17.31 -19.22
CA ASN A 205 16.22 17.14 -19.31
C ASN A 205 16.80 18.24 -20.19
N SER A 206 17.92 18.85 -19.75
CA SER A 206 18.63 19.81 -20.56
C SER A 206 19.23 19.12 -21.77
N GLN A 207 19.11 19.71 -22.95
CA GLN A 207 19.80 19.23 -24.18
C GLN A 207 21.32 19.27 -24.05
N LYS A 208 21.85 20.01 -23.07
CA LYS A 208 23.27 20.03 -22.74
C LYS A 208 23.77 18.69 -22.23
N VAL A 209 22.91 17.89 -21.63
CA VAL A 209 23.26 16.63 -20.97
C VAL A 209 22.61 15.45 -21.69
N ASN A 210 23.41 14.44 -21.94
CA ASN A 210 22.92 13.16 -22.42
C ASN A 210 22.72 12.21 -21.25
N THR A 211 21.49 11.77 -21.04
CA THR A 211 21.11 10.78 -20.04
C THR A 211 20.93 9.43 -20.75
N VAL A 212 21.91 8.53 -20.59
CA VAL A 212 21.84 7.19 -21.22
C VAL A 212 20.76 6.34 -20.56
N VAL A 213 20.51 6.56 -19.25
CA VAL A 213 19.48 5.89 -18.47
C VAL A 213 18.81 6.92 -17.55
N ASP A 214 17.54 7.18 -17.79
CA ASP A 214 16.78 8.20 -17.07
C ASP A 214 16.51 7.82 -15.60
N THR A 215 16.53 6.52 -15.28
CA THR A 215 16.21 6.03 -13.96
C THR A 215 17.43 5.37 -13.31
N TYR A 216 17.74 5.80 -12.09
CA TYR A 216 18.71 5.10 -11.27
C TYR A 216 18.07 3.93 -10.54
N VAL A 217 18.54 2.72 -10.83
CA VAL A 217 18.09 1.50 -10.15
C VAL A 217 19.05 1.20 -9.01
N THR A 218 18.69 1.62 -7.81
CA THR A 218 19.54 1.53 -6.61
C THR A 218 19.99 0.12 -6.30
N LEU A 219 19.13 -0.87 -6.53
CA LEU A 219 19.39 -2.28 -6.21
C LEU A 219 20.59 -2.88 -6.95
N ILE A 220 20.83 -2.43 -8.16
CA ILE A 220 21.92 -2.92 -9.03
C ILE A 220 22.96 -1.85 -9.33
N GLY A 221 22.80 -0.65 -8.78
CA GLY A 221 23.70 0.46 -9.00
C GLY A 221 23.77 0.92 -10.47
N PHE A 222 22.71 0.68 -11.25
CA PHE A 222 22.66 1.00 -12.67
C PHE A 222 21.94 2.30 -12.94
N GLY A 223 22.48 3.12 -13.86
CA GLY A 223 21.89 4.40 -14.25
C GLY A 223 22.43 5.59 -13.45
N GLY A 224 21.75 6.71 -13.57
CA GLY A 224 22.08 7.94 -12.88
C GLY A 224 23.32 8.66 -13.43
N ILE A 225 23.85 9.56 -12.61
CA ILE A 225 24.88 10.53 -13.00
C ILE A 225 26.18 9.89 -13.54
N GLN A 226 26.50 8.68 -13.10
CA GLN A 226 27.72 7.98 -13.54
C GLN A 226 27.75 7.64 -15.05
N TYR A 227 26.59 7.62 -15.70
CA TYR A 227 26.45 7.37 -17.13
C TYR A 227 26.10 8.62 -17.94
N MET A 228 25.96 9.77 -17.28
CA MET A 228 25.68 11.02 -17.95
C MET A 228 26.92 11.56 -18.64
N THR A 229 26.73 12.11 -19.81
CA THR A 229 27.78 12.83 -20.57
C THR A 229 27.25 14.19 -20.97
N TYR A 230 28.18 15.13 -21.18
CA TYR A 230 27.83 16.41 -21.78
C TYR A 230 27.79 16.28 -23.30
N ASN A 231 26.73 16.81 -23.93
CA ASN A 231 26.66 16.96 -25.38
C ASN A 231 27.44 18.17 -25.88
N TYR A 232 27.60 19.18 -25.00
CA TYR A 232 28.25 20.45 -25.30
C TYR A 232 29.12 20.89 -24.12
N ASP A 233 30.29 21.49 -24.39
CA ASP A 233 30.98 22.26 -23.37
C ASP A 233 30.25 23.60 -23.10
N ASP A 234 30.78 24.42 -22.18
CA ASP A 234 30.10 25.65 -21.79
C ASP A 234 30.06 26.70 -22.93
N ALA A 235 31.08 26.76 -23.77
CA ALA A 235 31.17 27.68 -24.90
C ALA A 235 30.26 27.24 -26.05
N GLU A 236 30.28 25.96 -26.37
CA GLU A 236 29.44 25.33 -27.39
C GLU A 236 27.95 25.45 -26.99
N TRP A 237 27.64 25.28 -25.72
CA TRP A 237 26.26 25.44 -25.22
C TRP A 237 25.79 26.89 -25.29
N ALA A 238 26.65 27.85 -24.95
CA ALA A 238 26.31 29.26 -25.07
C ALA A 238 26.06 29.68 -26.54
N ASP A 239 26.84 29.16 -27.46
CA ASP A 239 26.66 29.38 -28.90
C ASP A 239 25.36 28.69 -29.39
N TYR A 240 25.11 27.46 -28.94
CA TYR A 240 23.90 26.70 -29.29
C TYR A 240 22.62 27.43 -28.88
N ILE A 241 22.50 27.91 -27.64
CA ILE A 241 21.30 28.62 -27.16
C ILE A 241 21.16 30.01 -27.80
N ALA A 242 22.23 30.64 -28.23
CA ALA A 242 22.18 31.91 -28.93
C ALA A 242 21.65 31.78 -30.36
N ASN A 243 21.86 30.64 -31.02
CA ASN A 243 21.56 30.41 -32.42
C ASN A 243 20.40 29.45 -32.68
N ASN A 244 19.82 28.83 -31.64
CA ASN A 244 18.74 27.87 -31.79
C ASN A 244 17.58 28.17 -30.83
N THR A 245 16.38 27.83 -31.25
CA THR A 245 15.24 27.78 -30.36
C THR A 245 15.26 26.44 -29.58
N LEU A 246 15.22 26.52 -28.24
CA LEU A 246 15.12 25.32 -27.42
C LEU A 246 13.75 24.67 -27.62
N GLU A 247 13.73 23.42 -27.99
CA GLU A 247 12.52 22.60 -28.03
C GLU A 247 12.37 21.86 -26.68
N TYR A 248 11.18 21.95 -26.10
CA TYR A 248 10.83 21.31 -24.82
C TYR A 248 9.78 20.22 -25.03
#